data_c345d2b52ea063b80a0b0aa6bda4a0d2
#
_entry.id   c345d2b52ea063b80a0b0aa6bda4a0d2
#
_cell.length_a   1.000
_cell.length_b   1.000
_cell.length_c   1.000
_cell.angle_alpha   90.00
_cell.angle_beta   90.00
_cell.angle_gamma   90.00
#
_symmetry.space_group_name_H-M   'P 1'
#
loop_
_entity.id
_entity.type
_entity.pdbx_description
1 polymer ?
#
loop_
_entity_poly.entity_id
_entity_poly.type
_entity_poly.pdbx_seq_one_letter_code
_entity_poly.pdbx_strand_id
1 'polypeptide(L)'
;MRRLRLFETVRMTAAGIAVAGALGVALAGGAFAEPTPPSIAVIDPGAKADTVAEPDSYRTDEYRKPVPATLKGAKVVSAEEASALWSNGSAVFIDVYPHAPKPPNLPAGTVWREPQHFSIENAKWLANVGYGVLSAETENYLKRHLERLSGGDKAKPLLFFCLRNCWMSWNTAKRALSYGYTNVLWFAEGTDAWQEIGQPIAELKPEP
;
A
#
# COMPACT_ATOMS: atom_id res chain seq x y z
N MET A 1 -10.81 -0.28 54.75
CA MET A 1 -12.16 -0.91 54.66
C MET A 1 -12.29 -1.66 53.35
N ARG A 2 -12.30 -3.00 53.46
CA ARG A 2 -12.41 -3.93 52.32
C ARG A 2 -13.88 -4.07 51.93
N ARG A 3 -14.20 -4.00 50.65
CA ARG A 3 -15.45 -4.53 50.12
C ARG A 3 -15.16 -5.55 49.01
N LEU A 4 -15.32 -6.83 49.38
CA LEU A 4 -15.48 -7.96 48.46
C LEU A 4 -16.82 -7.81 47.75
N ARG A 5 -16.88 -8.09 46.45
CA ARG A 5 -18.14 -8.45 45.76
C ARG A 5 -18.04 -9.88 45.25
N LEU A 6 -19.03 -10.65 45.70
CA LEU A 6 -19.28 -12.06 45.35
C LEU A 6 -19.67 -12.18 43.85
N PHE A 7 -19.18 -13.25 43.25
CA PHE A 7 -19.66 -13.77 41.98
C PHE A 7 -20.81 -14.71 42.24
N GLU A 8 -22.00 -14.43 41.69
CA GLU A 8 -23.13 -15.39 41.66
C GLU A 8 -23.08 -16.19 40.36
N THR A 9 -23.01 -17.49 40.53
CA THR A 9 -23.06 -18.50 39.45
C THR A 9 -24.53 -18.88 39.20
N VAL A 10 -25.08 -18.53 38.03
CA VAL A 10 -26.40 -19.02 37.64
C VAL A 10 -26.25 -20.36 36.90
N ARG A 11 -26.78 -21.43 37.50
CA ARG A 11 -26.96 -22.72 36.86
C ARG A 11 -28.32 -22.75 36.16
N MET A 12 -28.33 -22.96 34.83
CA MET A 12 -29.55 -23.31 34.10
C MET A 12 -29.62 -24.83 33.91
N THR A 13 -30.68 -25.40 34.46
CA THR A 13 -31.07 -26.80 34.28
C THR A 13 -31.84 -26.98 32.98
N ALA A 14 -31.44 -27.94 32.16
CA ALA A 14 -32.15 -28.35 30.95
C ALA A 14 -33.28 -29.32 31.33
N ALA A 15 -34.50 -29.03 30.91
CA ALA A 15 -35.65 -29.96 30.91
C ALA A 15 -35.88 -30.50 29.51
N GLY A 16 -35.78 -31.78 29.32
CA GLY A 16 -36.08 -32.45 28.06
C GLY A 16 -37.55 -32.66 27.84
N ILE A 17 -38.00 -32.55 26.62
CA ILE A 17 -39.27 -33.06 26.14
C ILE A 17 -39.00 -33.85 24.86
N ALA A 18 -39.26 -35.17 24.95
CA ALA A 18 -39.27 -36.07 23.80
C ALA A 18 -40.66 -36.10 23.20
N VAL A 19 -40.78 -35.84 21.89
CA VAL A 19 -42.02 -36.17 21.12
C VAL A 19 -41.59 -36.97 19.89
N ALA A 20 -42.01 -38.21 19.88
CA ALA A 20 -41.89 -39.10 18.73
C ALA A 20 -43.07 -38.85 17.76
N GLY A 21 -42.75 -38.64 16.48
CA GLY A 21 -43.74 -38.61 15.42
C GLY A 21 -43.07 -38.97 14.09
N ALA A 22 -43.23 -40.25 13.71
CA ALA A 22 -42.78 -40.74 12.41
C ALA A 22 -43.81 -40.41 11.33
N LEU A 23 -43.44 -39.64 10.30
CA LEU A 23 -44.11 -39.65 9.01
C LEU A 23 -43.01 -39.60 7.92
N GLY A 24 -42.83 -40.74 7.26
CA GLY A 24 -41.91 -40.86 6.14
C GLY A 24 -42.47 -40.20 4.88
N VAL A 25 -41.77 -39.23 4.34
CA VAL A 25 -41.92 -38.75 2.97
C VAL A 25 -40.57 -38.92 2.29
N ALA A 26 -40.55 -39.89 1.36
CA ALA A 26 -39.38 -40.08 0.49
C ALA A 26 -39.36 -38.92 -0.53
N LEU A 27 -38.44 -37.97 -0.35
CA LEU A 27 -38.11 -36.98 -1.36
C LEU A 27 -36.84 -37.45 -2.09
N ALA A 28 -36.99 -37.58 -3.42
CA ALA A 28 -35.88 -37.88 -4.33
C ALA A 28 -34.78 -36.80 -4.18
N GLY A 29 -33.64 -37.22 -3.65
CA GLY A 29 -32.47 -36.35 -3.49
C GLY A 29 -31.81 -36.07 -4.83
N GLY A 30 -32.08 -34.90 -5.40
CA GLY A 30 -31.20 -34.31 -6.39
C GLY A 30 -29.92 -33.87 -5.70
N ALA A 31 -28.81 -34.56 -6.00
CA ALA A 31 -27.49 -34.16 -5.53
C ALA A 31 -27.11 -32.83 -6.20
N PHE A 32 -27.27 -31.72 -5.50
CA PHE A 32 -26.62 -30.48 -5.89
C PHE A 32 -25.13 -30.65 -5.58
N ALA A 33 -24.33 -30.73 -6.66
CA ALA A 33 -22.89 -30.66 -6.53
C ALA A 33 -22.53 -29.27 -5.96
N GLU A 34 -21.96 -29.24 -4.76
CA GLU A 34 -21.40 -28.01 -4.21
C GLU A 34 -20.29 -27.51 -5.13
N PRO A 35 -20.24 -26.20 -5.45
CA PRO A 35 -19.13 -25.64 -6.21
C PRO A 35 -17.84 -25.82 -5.42
N THR A 36 -16.91 -26.56 -5.99
CA THR A 36 -15.56 -26.70 -5.43
C THR A 36 -14.94 -25.32 -5.28
N PRO A 37 -14.49 -24.91 -4.09
CA PRO A 37 -13.83 -23.62 -3.93
C PRO A 37 -12.59 -23.58 -4.86
N PRO A 38 -12.27 -22.42 -5.47
CA PRO A 38 -11.10 -22.30 -6.32
C PRO A 38 -9.87 -22.75 -5.51
N SER A 39 -9.10 -23.67 -6.08
CA SER A 39 -7.85 -24.13 -5.52
C SER A 39 -6.95 -22.91 -5.29
N ILE A 40 -6.69 -22.57 -4.03
CA ILE A 40 -5.66 -21.62 -3.69
C ILE A 40 -4.35 -22.23 -4.18
N ALA A 41 -3.78 -21.62 -5.23
CA ALA A 41 -2.46 -22.00 -5.68
C ALA A 41 -1.51 -21.90 -4.49
N VAL A 42 -0.98 -23.03 -4.03
CA VAL A 42 0.08 -23.06 -3.03
C VAL A 42 1.28 -22.36 -3.67
N ILE A 43 1.55 -21.14 -3.21
CA ILE A 43 2.76 -20.42 -3.61
C ILE A 43 3.92 -21.23 -3.05
N ASP A 44 4.72 -21.81 -3.92
CA ASP A 44 5.95 -22.50 -3.56
C ASP A 44 6.89 -21.50 -2.87
N PRO A 45 7.19 -21.64 -1.56
CA PRO A 45 8.07 -20.73 -0.86
C PRO A 45 9.53 -20.83 -1.30
N GLY A 46 9.84 -21.73 -2.24
CA GLY A 46 11.17 -21.92 -2.83
C GLY A 46 11.31 -21.37 -4.25
N ALA A 47 10.27 -20.85 -4.87
CA ALA A 47 10.41 -20.16 -6.15
C ALA A 47 11.24 -18.90 -5.94
N LYS A 48 12.50 -18.90 -6.39
CA LYS A 48 13.29 -17.67 -6.53
C LYS A 48 12.46 -16.74 -7.39
N ALA A 49 11.93 -15.67 -6.78
CA ALA A 49 11.33 -14.59 -7.54
C ALA A 49 12.36 -14.18 -8.59
N ASP A 50 11.96 -14.16 -9.86
CA ASP A 50 12.81 -13.66 -10.93
C ASP A 50 13.29 -12.27 -10.52
N THR A 51 14.56 -12.16 -10.10
CA THR A 51 15.13 -10.92 -9.60
C THR A 51 15.28 -9.98 -10.78
N VAL A 52 14.44 -8.95 -10.81
CA VAL A 52 14.56 -7.88 -11.81
C VAL A 52 15.88 -7.15 -11.55
N ALA A 53 16.74 -7.07 -12.58
CA ALA A 53 17.99 -6.34 -12.47
C ALA A 53 17.74 -4.83 -12.35
N GLU A 54 18.57 -4.14 -11.56
CA GLU A 54 18.56 -2.68 -11.55
C GLU A 54 19.02 -2.12 -12.89
N PRO A 55 18.19 -1.30 -13.57
CA PRO A 55 18.66 -0.62 -14.79
C PRO A 55 19.52 0.61 -14.44
N ASP A 56 20.45 0.95 -15.31
CA ASP A 56 21.22 2.19 -15.19
C ASP A 56 20.36 3.44 -15.42
N SER A 57 19.35 3.32 -16.30
CA SER A 57 18.40 4.38 -16.64
C SER A 57 17.14 4.34 -15.77
N TYR A 58 16.27 5.34 -15.94
CA TYR A 58 14.92 5.29 -15.39
C TYR A 58 14.02 4.38 -16.21
N ARG A 59 13.07 3.73 -15.54
CA ARG A 59 12.00 2.98 -16.20
C ARG A 59 11.05 3.96 -16.88
N THR A 60 10.75 3.74 -18.17
CA THR A 60 9.95 4.68 -18.99
C THR A 60 8.58 4.15 -19.40
N ASP A 61 8.32 2.87 -19.17
CA ASP A 61 7.10 2.15 -19.53
C ASP A 61 6.72 1.11 -18.47
N GLU A 62 5.60 0.42 -18.68
CA GLU A 62 5.15 -0.70 -17.84
C GLU A 62 5.39 -0.51 -16.34
N TYR A 63 5.02 0.66 -15.82
CA TYR A 63 5.31 1.06 -14.44
C TYR A 63 4.69 0.15 -13.37
N ARG A 64 3.77 -0.75 -13.73
CA ARG A 64 3.11 -1.73 -12.86
C ARG A 64 3.62 -3.15 -13.14
N LYS A 65 4.91 -3.34 -13.11
CA LYS A 65 5.62 -4.63 -13.29
C LYS A 65 6.54 -4.87 -12.08
N PRO A 66 7.00 -6.10 -11.85
CA PRO A 66 7.97 -6.39 -10.79
C PRO A 66 9.14 -5.42 -10.83
N VAL A 67 9.55 -4.97 -9.66
CA VAL A 67 10.65 -4.03 -9.45
C VAL A 67 11.90 -4.75 -8.97
N PRO A 68 13.11 -4.16 -9.09
CA PRO A 68 14.32 -4.71 -8.48
C PRO A 68 14.17 -4.88 -6.97
N ALA A 69 14.92 -5.81 -6.39
CA ALA A 69 14.99 -5.96 -4.95
C ALA A 69 15.84 -4.86 -4.28
N THR A 70 16.59 -4.11 -5.07
CA THR A 70 17.54 -3.10 -4.59
C THR A 70 17.43 -1.79 -5.38
N LEU A 71 17.99 -0.74 -4.80
CA LEU A 71 18.26 0.53 -5.47
C LEU A 71 19.63 1.02 -4.98
N LYS A 72 20.62 1.02 -5.86
CA LYS A 72 21.99 1.43 -5.54
C LYS A 72 22.02 2.85 -4.94
N GLY A 73 22.53 2.94 -3.73
CA GLY A 73 22.62 4.20 -2.98
C GLY A 73 21.42 4.49 -2.07
N ALA A 74 20.33 3.74 -2.16
CA ALA A 74 19.21 3.83 -1.23
C ALA A 74 19.19 2.62 -0.27
N LYS A 75 18.58 2.80 0.89
CA LYS A 75 18.21 1.70 1.77
C LYS A 75 16.79 1.24 1.39
N VAL A 76 16.62 -0.04 1.02
CA VAL A 76 15.30 -0.67 0.90
C VAL A 76 14.80 -0.98 2.31
N VAL A 77 13.55 -0.65 2.60
CA VAL A 77 12.93 -0.88 3.92
C VAL A 77 11.71 -1.78 3.80
N SER A 78 11.52 -2.64 4.80
CA SER A 78 10.31 -3.46 4.93
C SER A 78 9.12 -2.65 5.45
N ALA A 79 7.92 -3.26 5.48
CA ALA A 79 6.72 -2.63 6.04
C ALA A 79 6.89 -2.33 7.54
N GLU A 80 7.52 -3.23 8.31
CA GLU A 80 7.78 -3.06 9.73
C GLU A 80 8.81 -1.94 9.98
N GLU A 81 9.89 -1.88 9.19
CA GLU A 81 10.86 -0.79 9.27
C GLU A 81 10.22 0.55 8.91
N ALA A 82 9.39 0.60 7.87
CA ALA A 82 8.64 1.80 7.48
C ALA A 82 7.68 2.23 8.61
N SER A 83 6.95 1.29 9.22
CA SER A 83 6.07 1.55 10.35
C SER A 83 6.82 2.14 11.54
N ALA A 84 7.99 1.61 11.87
CA ALA A 84 8.84 2.15 12.94
C ALA A 84 9.30 3.58 12.64
N LEU A 85 9.73 3.86 11.40
CA LEU A 85 10.14 5.19 10.96
C LEU A 85 8.98 6.21 10.98
N TRP A 86 7.77 5.77 10.63
CA TRP A 86 6.57 6.59 10.67
C TRP A 86 6.17 6.92 12.12
N SER A 87 6.14 5.91 12.99
CA SER A 87 5.72 6.06 14.39
C SER A 87 6.60 7.00 15.18
N ASN A 88 7.89 7.04 14.90
CA ASN A 88 8.85 7.90 15.58
C ASN A 88 9.17 9.22 14.84
N GLY A 89 8.56 9.45 13.67
CA GLY A 89 8.79 10.64 12.86
C GLY A 89 10.20 10.78 12.30
N SER A 90 10.95 9.68 12.16
CA SER A 90 12.35 9.71 11.75
C SER A 90 12.58 9.92 10.26
N ALA A 91 11.55 9.81 9.42
CA ALA A 91 11.64 10.01 7.98
C ALA A 91 10.46 10.82 7.45
N VAL A 92 10.69 11.54 6.36
CA VAL A 92 9.61 12.15 5.59
C VAL A 92 9.07 11.13 4.60
N PHE A 93 7.79 10.79 4.69
CA PHE A 93 7.12 9.85 3.80
C PHE A 93 6.61 10.58 2.57
N ILE A 94 7.01 10.11 1.39
CA ILE A 94 6.72 10.73 0.09
C ILE A 94 6.04 9.70 -0.81
N ASP A 95 4.75 9.89 -0.99
CA ASP A 95 3.96 9.12 -1.95
C ASP A 95 4.14 9.70 -3.34
N VAL A 96 4.43 8.85 -4.31
CA VAL A 96 4.62 9.26 -5.71
C VAL A 96 3.63 8.58 -6.66
N TYR A 97 2.49 8.16 -6.12
CA TYR A 97 1.41 7.59 -6.93
C TYR A 97 0.96 8.60 -8.00
N PRO A 98 0.70 8.15 -9.23
CA PRO A 98 0.29 9.05 -10.30
C PRO A 98 -1.12 9.60 -10.07
N HIS A 99 -1.32 10.85 -10.40
CA HIS A 99 -2.61 11.52 -10.43
C HIS A 99 -3.09 11.62 -11.88
N ALA A 100 -4.16 10.89 -12.20
CA ALA A 100 -4.73 10.92 -13.54
C ALA A 100 -5.40 12.28 -13.81
N PRO A 101 -5.06 12.95 -14.91
CA PRO A 101 -5.73 14.20 -15.28
C PRO A 101 -7.20 13.95 -15.63
N LYS A 102 -8.02 14.98 -15.51
CA LYS A 102 -9.39 14.94 -16.04
C LYS A 102 -9.35 14.60 -17.54
N PRO A 103 -10.12 13.59 -18.00
CA PRO A 103 -10.18 13.26 -19.42
C PRO A 103 -10.61 14.49 -20.25
N PRO A 104 -9.90 14.80 -21.36
CA PRO A 104 -10.16 16.05 -22.10
C PRO A 104 -11.50 16.06 -22.86
N ASN A 105 -12.05 14.90 -23.19
CA ASN A 105 -13.22 14.75 -24.07
C ASN A 105 -14.45 14.22 -23.34
N LEU A 106 -14.73 14.74 -22.15
CA LEU A 106 -15.96 14.37 -21.44
C LEU A 106 -17.18 15.00 -22.15
N PRO A 107 -18.31 14.24 -22.30
CA PRO A 107 -19.55 14.80 -22.83
C PRO A 107 -20.00 16.04 -22.05
N ALA A 108 -20.65 16.97 -22.74
CA ALA A 108 -21.21 18.15 -22.10
C ALA A 108 -22.18 17.77 -20.98
N GLY A 109 -22.06 18.41 -19.82
CA GLY A 109 -22.86 18.09 -18.64
C GLY A 109 -22.35 16.95 -17.77
N THR A 110 -21.25 16.26 -18.17
CA THR A 110 -20.63 15.22 -17.32
C THR A 110 -19.98 15.85 -16.10
N VAL A 111 -20.44 15.44 -14.90
CA VAL A 111 -19.78 15.82 -13.65
C VAL A 111 -18.55 14.93 -13.45
N TRP A 112 -17.37 15.49 -13.63
CA TRP A 112 -16.13 14.81 -13.28
C TRP A 112 -15.90 14.89 -11.78
N ARG A 113 -15.74 13.75 -11.14
CA ARG A 113 -15.25 13.67 -9.76
C ARG A 113 -13.83 13.12 -9.80
N GLU A 114 -12.94 13.84 -9.17
CA GLU A 114 -11.56 13.42 -9.02
C GLU A 114 -11.50 12.14 -8.15
N PRO A 115 -10.79 11.08 -8.59
CA PRO A 115 -10.64 9.89 -7.77
C PRO A 115 -9.98 10.23 -6.43
N GLN A 116 -10.54 9.70 -5.35
CA GLN A 116 -9.91 9.78 -4.03
C GLN A 116 -8.65 8.94 -4.01
N HIS A 117 -7.61 9.45 -3.35
CA HIS A 117 -6.36 8.75 -3.13
C HIS A 117 -6.13 8.53 -1.65
N PHE A 118 -6.10 7.26 -1.23
CA PHE A 118 -5.82 6.85 0.15
C PHE A 118 -4.39 6.34 0.22
N SER A 119 -3.62 6.83 1.18
CA SER A 119 -2.21 6.52 1.34
C SER A 119 -1.79 6.55 2.81
N ILE A 120 -0.51 6.33 3.10
CA ILE A 120 0.04 6.38 4.46
C ILE A 120 -0.28 7.74 5.07
N GLU A 121 -0.89 7.72 6.25
CA GLU A 121 -1.29 8.93 6.96
C GLU A 121 -0.08 9.87 7.17
N ASN A 122 -0.29 11.17 6.96
CA ASN A 122 0.72 12.23 7.02
C ASN A 122 1.81 12.20 5.93
N ALA A 123 1.76 11.26 4.97
CA ALA A 123 2.66 11.29 3.82
C ALA A 123 2.39 12.52 2.94
N LYS A 124 3.39 12.91 2.15
CA LYS A 124 3.32 14.01 1.19
C LYS A 124 3.16 13.42 -0.21
N TRP A 125 2.03 13.67 -0.84
CA TRP A 125 1.76 13.14 -2.17
C TRP A 125 2.32 14.06 -3.25
N LEU A 126 3.47 13.68 -3.80
CA LEU A 126 4.09 14.33 -4.96
C LEU A 126 3.65 13.58 -6.23
N ALA A 127 2.51 13.97 -6.76
CA ALA A 127 1.91 13.28 -7.89
C ALA A 127 2.76 13.41 -9.17
N ASN A 128 2.77 12.33 -9.98
CA ASN A 128 3.36 12.31 -11.33
C ASN A 128 4.90 12.47 -11.42
N VAL A 129 5.62 12.54 -10.30
CA VAL A 129 7.09 12.73 -10.30
C VAL A 129 7.88 11.45 -10.58
N GLY A 130 7.21 10.30 -10.62
CA GLY A 130 7.84 8.99 -10.80
C GLY A 130 7.99 8.52 -12.25
N TYR A 131 7.49 9.25 -13.24
CA TYR A 131 7.67 8.90 -14.64
C TYR A 131 9.15 8.88 -15.04
N GLY A 132 9.54 8.01 -15.98
CA GLY A 132 10.92 7.88 -16.44
C GLY A 132 11.44 9.15 -17.11
N VAL A 133 10.58 9.82 -17.88
CA VAL A 133 10.85 11.14 -18.46
C VAL A 133 9.95 12.15 -17.78
N LEU A 134 10.53 13.22 -17.27
CA LEU A 134 9.79 14.35 -16.67
C LEU A 134 9.89 15.57 -17.56
N SER A 135 8.82 16.38 -17.60
CA SER A 135 8.93 17.75 -18.11
C SER A 135 9.79 18.58 -17.16
N ALA A 136 10.35 19.67 -17.66
CA ALA A 136 11.12 20.61 -16.82
C ALA A 136 10.28 21.16 -15.66
N GLU A 137 8.97 21.34 -15.87
CA GLU A 137 8.04 21.79 -14.83
C GLU A 137 7.91 20.75 -13.71
N THR A 138 7.65 19.49 -14.07
CA THR A 138 7.51 18.39 -13.09
C THR A 138 8.83 18.12 -12.37
N GLU A 139 9.96 18.21 -13.06
CA GLU A 139 11.26 18.06 -12.42
C GLU A 139 11.55 19.20 -11.44
N ASN A 140 11.24 20.44 -11.79
CA ASN A 140 11.37 21.58 -10.89
C ASN A 140 10.40 21.50 -9.71
N TYR A 141 9.18 21.00 -9.93
CA TYR A 141 8.23 20.72 -8.87
C TYR A 141 8.82 19.71 -7.87
N LEU A 142 9.34 18.59 -8.34
CA LEU A 142 9.98 17.60 -7.48
C LEU A 142 11.14 18.21 -6.68
N LYS A 143 12.07 18.92 -7.34
CA LYS A 143 13.23 19.54 -6.67
C LYS A 143 12.81 20.51 -5.57
N ARG A 144 11.85 21.41 -5.84
CA ARG A 144 11.35 22.38 -4.84
C ARG A 144 10.72 21.68 -3.64
N HIS A 145 9.92 20.64 -3.88
CA HIS A 145 9.28 19.89 -2.79
C HIS A 145 10.29 19.12 -1.95
N LEU A 146 11.26 18.44 -2.55
CA LEU A 146 12.31 17.75 -1.82
C LEU A 146 13.13 18.73 -0.95
N GLU A 147 13.46 19.91 -1.49
CA GLU A 147 14.19 20.95 -0.74
C GLU A 147 13.35 21.46 0.45
N ARG A 148 12.07 21.78 0.22
CA ARG A 148 11.15 22.20 1.28
C ARG A 148 10.98 21.12 2.36
N LEU A 149 10.76 19.88 1.98
CA LEU A 149 10.51 18.75 2.89
C LEU A 149 11.74 18.36 3.69
N SER A 150 12.91 18.48 3.10
CA SER A 150 14.18 18.24 3.80
C SER A 150 14.64 19.45 4.62
N GLY A 151 14.08 20.64 4.38
CA GLY A 151 14.63 21.89 4.93
C GLY A 151 15.99 22.25 4.35
N GLY A 152 16.30 21.79 3.12
CA GLY A 152 17.62 21.95 2.46
C GLY A 152 18.67 20.93 2.91
N ASP A 153 18.40 20.12 3.94
CA ASP A 153 19.32 19.10 4.43
C ASP A 153 19.32 17.86 3.51
N LYS A 154 20.44 17.63 2.82
CA LYS A 154 20.62 16.46 1.94
C LYS A 154 20.74 15.13 2.69
N ALA A 155 21.00 15.17 3.99
CA ALA A 155 21.06 13.98 4.86
C ALA A 155 19.74 13.66 5.55
N LYS A 156 18.70 14.50 5.37
CA LYS A 156 17.36 14.24 5.90
C LYS A 156 16.81 12.91 5.36
N PRO A 157 16.33 12.00 6.22
CA PRO A 157 15.73 10.75 5.76
C PRO A 157 14.47 11.00 4.92
N LEU A 158 14.48 10.63 3.66
CA LEU A 158 13.37 10.71 2.73
C LEU A 158 12.98 9.30 2.29
N LEU A 159 11.75 8.89 2.59
CA LEU A 159 11.23 7.58 2.25
C LEU A 159 10.25 7.70 1.09
N PHE A 160 10.60 7.08 -0.04
CA PHE A 160 9.78 7.08 -1.25
C PHE A 160 9.01 5.78 -1.37
N PHE A 161 7.73 5.89 -1.70
CA PHE A 161 6.86 4.73 -1.89
C PHE A 161 5.73 5.03 -2.91
N CYS A 162 5.04 3.98 -3.32
CA CYS A 162 3.85 3.98 -4.17
C CYS A 162 3.00 2.77 -3.78
N LEU A 163 2.61 1.94 -4.71
CA LEU A 163 2.05 0.60 -4.51
C LEU A 163 3.15 -0.46 -4.69
N ARG A 164 2.86 -1.72 -4.29
CA ARG A 164 3.71 -2.87 -4.64
C ARG A 164 3.87 -2.97 -6.17
N ASN A 165 5.06 -3.35 -6.63
CA ASN A 165 5.36 -3.45 -8.07
C ASN A 165 5.12 -2.14 -8.85
N CYS A 166 5.58 -1.02 -8.29
CA CYS A 166 5.44 0.30 -8.88
C CYS A 166 6.82 0.94 -9.11
N TRP A 167 7.24 1.01 -10.37
CA TRP A 167 8.52 1.60 -10.77
C TRP A 167 8.62 3.11 -10.50
N MET A 168 7.49 3.79 -10.30
CA MET A 168 7.51 5.24 -10.06
C MET A 168 8.22 5.61 -8.77
N SER A 169 8.07 4.82 -7.70
CA SER A 169 8.78 5.05 -6.45
C SER A 169 10.29 4.78 -6.59
N TRP A 170 10.66 3.72 -7.33
CA TRP A 170 12.06 3.45 -7.66
C TRP A 170 12.71 4.59 -8.45
N ASN A 171 12.04 5.07 -9.50
CA ASN A 171 12.49 6.19 -10.31
C ASN A 171 12.69 7.46 -9.48
N THR A 172 11.72 7.79 -8.62
CA THR A 172 11.80 9.02 -7.82
C THR A 172 12.92 8.93 -6.77
N ALA A 173 13.06 7.78 -6.10
CA ALA A 173 14.16 7.56 -5.17
C ALA A 173 15.52 7.66 -5.86
N LYS A 174 15.67 7.09 -7.07
CA LYS A 174 16.89 7.22 -7.91
C LYS A 174 17.19 8.68 -8.28
N ARG A 175 16.13 9.48 -8.60
CA ARG A 175 16.30 10.92 -8.85
C ARG A 175 16.76 11.68 -7.61
N ALA A 176 16.16 11.39 -6.45
CA ALA A 176 16.59 12.03 -5.21
C ALA A 176 18.08 11.79 -4.94
N LEU A 177 18.59 10.57 -5.17
CA LEU A 177 20.03 10.27 -5.11
C LEU A 177 20.83 11.13 -6.11
N SER A 178 20.34 11.26 -7.35
CA SER A 178 21.02 12.07 -8.39
C SER A 178 21.02 13.57 -8.06
N TYR A 179 20.08 14.04 -7.21
CA TYR A 179 20.04 15.41 -6.71
C TYR A 179 20.89 15.62 -5.45
N GLY A 180 21.65 14.60 -5.04
CA GLY A 180 22.59 14.65 -3.94
C GLY A 180 22.00 14.35 -2.56
N TYR A 181 20.76 13.83 -2.47
CA TYR A 181 20.26 13.31 -1.20
C TYR A 181 20.99 12.02 -0.84
N THR A 182 21.48 11.93 0.39
CA THR A 182 22.35 10.84 0.84
C THR A 182 21.64 9.84 1.76
N ASN A 183 20.46 10.17 2.26
CA ASN A 183 19.67 9.30 3.14
C ASN A 183 18.30 9.01 2.50
N VAL A 184 18.37 8.30 1.39
CA VAL A 184 17.20 7.89 0.62
C VAL A 184 16.77 6.51 1.05
N LEU A 185 15.51 6.39 1.45
CA LEU A 185 14.84 5.15 1.81
C LEU A 185 13.82 4.82 0.71
N TRP A 186 13.74 3.56 0.33
CA TRP A 186 12.77 3.10 -0.65
C TRP A 186 11.92 1.98 -0.07
N PHE A 187 10.62 2.21 0.02
CA PHE A 187 9.63 1.24 0.46
C PHE A 187 8.95 0.62 -0.77
N ALA A 188 9.55 -0.46 -1.29
CA ALA A 188 9.17 -1.08 -2.56
C ALA A 188 7.78 -1.71 -2.54
N GLU A 189 7.35 -2.23 -1.38
CA GLU A 189 6.06 -2.88 -1.20
C GLU A 189 4.91 -1.87 -1.02
N GLY A 190 5.21 -0.63 -0.68
CA GLY A 190 4.31 0.51 -0.66
C GLY A 190 3.07 0.34 0.21
N THR A 191 1.99 1.02 -0.19
CA THR A 191 0.73 1.01 0.58
C THR A 191 0.08 -0.36 0.67
N ASP A 192 0.38 -1.29 -0.23
CA ASP A 192 -0.18 -2.65 -0.16
C ASP A 192 0.35 -3.37 1.10
N ALA A 193 1.68 -3.43 1.30
CA ALA A 193 2.25 -4.03 2.50
C ALA A 193 1.95 -3.24 3.77
N TRP A 194 1.85 -1.91 3.67
CA TRP A 194 1.45 -1.05 4.78
C TRP A 194 0.08 -1.44 5.34
N GLN A 195 -0.89 -1.67 4.46
CA GLN A 195 -2.24 -2.09 4.84
C GLN A 195 -2.27 -3.54 5.34
N GLU A 196 -1.47 -4.43 4.75
CA GLU A 196 -1.35 -5.84 5.17
C GLU A 196 -0.91 -5.98 6.63
N ILE A 197 -0.06 -5.06 7.13
CA ILE A 197 0.33 -5.01 8.54
C ILE A 197 -0.60 -4.17 9.43
N GLY A 198 -1.76 -3.76 8.90
CA GLY A 198 -2.81 -3.06 9.65
C GLY A 198 -2.51 -1.61 10.01
N GLN A 199 -1.59 -0.96 9.31
CA GLN A 199 -1.23 0.44 9.58
C GLN A 199 -2.24 1.44 8.98
N PRO A 200 -2.42 2.64 9.57
CA PRO A 200 -3.44 3.60 9.16
C PRO A 200 -3.15 4.24 7.81
N ILE A 201 -4.23 4.45 7.04
CA ILE A 201 -4.23 5.24 5.81
C ILE A 201 -5.20 6.41 5.94
N ALA A 202 -4.96 7.47 5.18
CA ALA A 202 -5.81 8.65 5.09
C ALA A 202 -5.98 9.10 3.64
N GLU A 203 -7.04 9.85 3.37
CA GLU A 203 -7.18 10.51 2.08
C GLU A 203 -6.13 11.63 1.95
N LEU A 204 -5.34 11.58 0.90
CA LEU A 204 -4.37 12.61 0.59
C LEU A 204 -4.82 13.45 -0.61
N LYS A 205 -4.35 14.69 -0.65
CA LYS A 205 -4.40 15.56 -1.82
C LYS A 205 -2.98 15.79 -2.34
N PRO A 206 -2.79 15.96 -3.65
CA PRO A 206 -1.48 16.29 -4.19
C PRO A 206 -0.96 17.58 -3.55
N GLU A 207 0.34 17.61 -3.25
CA GLU A 207 1.00 18.85 -2.84
C GLU A 207 0.93 19.86 -4.01
N PRO A 208 0.65 21.15 -3.75
CA PRO A 208 0.43 22.17 -4.77
C PRO A 208 1.69 22.56 -5.56
#